data_fbf2593a86bf65ae146fd39b3d93f148
#
_entry.id   fbf2593a86bf65ae146fd39b3d93f148
#
_cell.length_a   1.000
_cell.length_b   1.000
_cell.length_c   1.000
_cell.angle_alpha   90.00
_cell.angle_beta   90.00
_cell.angle_gamma   90.00
#
_symmetry.space_group_name_H-M   'P 1'
#
loop_
_entity.id
_entity.type
_entity.pdbx_description
1 polymer ?
#
loop_
_entity_poly.entity_id
_entity_poly.type
_entity_poly.pdbx_seq_one_letter_code
_entity_poly.pdbx_strand_id
1 'polypeptide(L)'
;RPKNMQLNYLVRTNGRYLGNNDFEKWGISVEDRVPIDVSSLNARMNLESWGLLPNPDGSMNPVYELPLTQAMIDMMKKDPSIEQIVGEPGFFGGQTYPLVRSNTWTRSDYGPVWIPKKGATLKLTLENLPIYERPIRNYEHNDLQVRDGKIYINGKETDSYTFKMDYYMMLGDNRDKSADSRYWGFVPEDHIVGKPMFVFLSLDKDKGLFDGKIRFNRMFRSVDSLVN
;
A
#
# COMPACT_ATOMS: atom_id res chain seq x y z
N ARG A 1 7.59 -6.50 9.83
CA ARG A 1 6.88 -6.36 8.55
C ARG A 1 5.85 -7.49 8.46
N PRO A 2 4.55 -7.21 8.16
CA PRO A 2 3.56 -8.27 7.95
C PRO A 2 3.98 -9.21 6.83
N LYS A 3 3.73 -10.53 6.98
CA LYS A 3 4.16 -11.55 6.00
C LYS A 3 3.63 -11.30 4.59
N ASN A 4 2.40 -10.77 4.48
CA ASN A 4 1.72 -10.52 3.21
C ASN A 4 1.98 -9.12 2.64
N MET A 5 2.77 -8.30 3.33
CA MET A 5 3.08 -6.96 2.87
C MET A 5 3.91 -7.01 1.59
N GLN A 6 3.36 -6.44 0.52
CA GLN A 6 4.00 -6.29 -0.77
C GLN A 6 4.47 -4.84 -0.96
N LEU A 7 5.66 -4.68 -1.51
CA LEU A 7 6.18 -3.44 -2.04
C LEU A 7 6.56 -3.66 -3.50
N ASN A 8 6.55 -2.62 -4.29
CA ASN A 8 7.03 -2.70 -5.66
C ASN A 8 8.55 -2.81 -5.71
N TYR A 9 8.99 -3.71 -6.56
CA TYR A 9 10.40 -3.94 -6.88
C TYR A 9 10.60 -3.96 -8.38
N LEU A 10 11.73 -3.46 -8.81
CA LEU A 10 12.22 -3.62 -10.16
C LEU A 10 13.09 -4.87 -10.20
N VAL A 11 12.71 -5.81 -11.05
CA VAL A 11 13.36 -7.10 -11.20
C VAL A 11 13.97 -7.19 -12.58
N ARG A 12 15.29 -7.17 -12.66
CA ARG A 12 16.06 -7.34 -13.89
C ARG A 12 16.44 -8.79 -14.07
N THR A 13 16.22 -9.31 -15.27
CA THR A 13 16.65 -10.66 -15.65
C THR A 13 18.00 -10.67 -16.32
N ASN A 14 18.56 -11.85 -16.53
CA ASN A 14 19.83 -12.08 -17.25
C ASN A 14 19.70 -12.03 -18.80
N GLY A 15 18.69 -11.36 -19.33
CA GLY A 15 18.36 -11.29 -20.75
C GLY A 15 17.21 -12.21 -21.17
N ARG A 16 16.81 -13.16 -20.31
CA ARG A 16 15.66 -14.03 -20.57
C ARG A 16 14.35 -13.31 -20.21
N TYR A 17 13.35 -13.40 -21.09
CA TYR A 17 11.99 -13.02 -20.74
C TYR A 17 11.35 -14.07 -19.81
N LEU A 18 10.65 -13.61 -18.77
CA LEU A 18 9.95 -14.49 -17.85
C LEU A 18 8.67 -15.02 -18.49
N GLY A 19 8.41 -16.31 -18.33
CA GLY A 19 7.20 -16.97 -18.80
C GLY A 19 6.18 -17.17 -17.68
N ASN A 20 4.98 -17.63 -18.04
CA ASN A 20 3.90 -17.86 -17.07
C ASN A 20 4.32 -18.78 -15.92
N ASN A 21 5.07 -19.85 -16.20
CA ASN A 21 5.54 -20.77 -15.17
C ASN A 21 6.46 -20.11 -14.12
N ASP A 22 7.26 -19.11 -14.53
CA ASP A 22 8.11 -18.36 -13.59
C ASP A 22 7.25 -17.57 -12.62
N PHE A 23 6.26 -16.84 -13.14
CA PHE A 23 5.37 -16.02 -12.34
C PHE A 23 4.48 -16.87 -11.40
N GLU A 24 3.96 -17.99 -11.89
CA GLU A 24 3.17 -18.93 -11.08
C GLU A 24 3.98 -19.52 -9.93
N LYS A 25 5.23 -19.91 -10.18
CA LYS A 25 6.18 -20.39 -9.18
C LYS A 25 6.36 -19.40 -8.03
N TRP A 26 6.32 -18.11 -8.33
CA TRP A 26 6.48 -17.04 -7.33
C TRP A 26 5.16 -16.47 -6.82
N GLY A 27 4.01 -16.94 -7.34
CA GLY A 27 2.68 -16.46 -6.94
C GLY A 27 2.32 -15.07 -7.43
N ILE A 28 2.89 -14.64 -8.58
CA ILE A 28 2.68 -13.32 -9.17
C ILE A 28 1.44 -13.35 -10.08
N SER A 29 0.54 -12.38 -9.91
CA SER A 29 -0.68 -12.22 -10.71
C SER A 29 -0.39 -11.98 -12.18
N VAL A 30 -1.33 -12.35 -13.06
CA VAL A 30 -1.23 -12.17 -14.52
C VAL A 30 -1.08 -10.69 -14.90
N GLU A 31 -1.80 -9.80 -14.21
CA GLU A 31 -1.77 -8.36 -14.44
C GLU A 31 -0.41 -7.69 -14.20
N ASP A 32 0.44 -8.33 -13.39
CA ASP A 32 1.77 -7.81 -13.03
C ASP A 32 2.90 -8.41 -13.90
N ARG A 33 2.57 -9.19 -14.95
CA ARG A 33 3.54 -9.97 -15.74
C ARG A 33 4.11 -9.27 -16.97
N VAL A 34 3.95 -7.95 -17.05
CA VAL A 34 4.40 -7.18 -18.22
C VAL A 34 5.75 -6.54 -17.93
N PRO A 35 6.77 -6.71 -18.81
CA PRO A 35 8.03 -6.00 -18.64
C PRO A 35 7.84 -4.51 -18.88
N ILE A 36 8.67 -3.71 -18.24
CA ILE A 36 8.74 -2.26 -18.49
C ILE A 36 9.25 -2.03 -19.92
N ASP A 37 8.58 -1.12 -20.63
CA ASP A 37 9.09 -0.67 -21.92
C ASP A 37 10.34 0.21 -21.72
N VAL A 38 11.50 -0.38 -21.97
CA VAL A 38 12.81 0.27 -21.86
C VAL A 38 13.25 0.94 -23.17
N SER A 39 12.37 1.02 -24.17
CA SER A 39 12.69 1.66 -25.47
C SER A 39 12.78 3.18 -25.36
N SER A 40 12.06 3.81 -24.44
CA SER A 40 12.07 5.24 -24.22
C SER A 40 13.30 5.70 -23.43
N LEU A 41 13.87 6.85 -23.85
CA LEU A 41 15.00 7.47 -23.14
C LEU A 41 14.67 7.79 -21.68
N ASN A 42 13.47 8.30 -21.41
CA ASN A 42 13.03 8.64 -20.05
C ASN A 42 12.94 7.41 -19.14
N ALA A 43 12.44 6.27 -19.65
CA ALA A 43 12.40 5.04 -18.89
C ALA A 43 13.82 4.56 -18.54
N ARG A 44 14.75 4.59 -19.50
CA ARG A 44 16.17 4.24 -19.29
C ARG A 44 16.84 5.11 -18.25
N MET A 45 16.71 6.44 -18.35
CA MET A 45 17.29 7.37 -17.37
C MET A 45 16.76 7.13 -15.95
N ASN A 46 15.47 6.82 -15.80
CA ASN A 46 14.90 6.48 -14.51
C ASN A 46 15.47 5.16 -13.96
N LEU A 47 15.57 4.12 -14.79
CA LEU A 47 16.14 2.83 -14.39
C LEU A 47 17.61 2.96 -13.99
N GLU A 48 18.39 3.72 -14.74
CA GLU A 48 19.80 4.02 -14.42
C GLU A 48 19.94 4.76 -13.08
N SER A 49 19.08 5.75 -12.82
CA SER A 49 19.08 6.47 -11.54
C SER A 49 18.76 5.56 -10.35
N TRP A 50 18.11 4.44 -10.58
CA TRP A 50 17.78 3.41 -9.59
C TRP A 50 18.81 2.26 -9.54
N GLY A 51 19.93 2.42 -10.22
CA GLY A 51 21.02 1.44 -10.22
C GLY A 51 20.84 0.26 -11.17
N LEU A 52 19.90 0.35 -12.12
CA LEU A 52 19.70 -0.63 -13.18
C LEU A 52 20.43 -0.15 -14.44
N LEU A 53 21.72 -0.41 -14.50
CA LEU A 53 22.59 0.07 -15.57
C LEU A 53 22.40 -0.75 -16.86
N PRO A 54 22.59 -0.12 -18.05
CA PRO A 54 22.61 -0.85 -19.32
C PRO A 54 23.78 -1.84 -19.38
N ASN A 55 23.66 -2.81 -20.26
CA ASN A 55 24.77 -3.72 -20.58
C ASN A 55 25.92 -2.96 -21.25
N PRO A 56 27.14 -3.53 -21.31
CA PRO A 56 28.28 -2.89 -21.95
C PRO A 56 28.06 -2.51 -23.42
N ASP A 57 27.17 -3.18 -24.11
CA ASP A 57 26.78 -2.90 -25.50
C ASP A 57 25.65 -1.84 -25.62
N GLY A 58 25.23 -1.26 -24.51
CA GLY A 58 24.15 -0.27 -24.44
C GLY A 58 22.72 -0.85 -24.49
N SER A 59 22.59 -2.17 -24.59
CA SER A 59 21.27 -2.82 -24.47
C SER A 59 20.80 -2.86 -23.02
N MET A 60 19.50 -3.11 -22.82
CA MET A 60 18.91 -3.29 -21.49
C MET A 60 18.24 -4.65 -21.42
N ASN A 61 18.60 -5.44 -20.41
CA ASN A 61 17.91 -6.68 -20.10
C ASN A 61 16.45 -6.41 -19.67
N PRO A 62 15.52 -7.35 -19.86
CA PRO A 62 14.14 -7.19 -19.44
C PRO A 62 14.04 -6.83 -17.95
N VAL A 63 13.24 -5.81 -17.65
CA VAL A 63 12.94 -5.35 -16.29
C VAL A 63 11.44 -5.44 -16.05
N TYR A 64 11.06 -5.99 -14.92
CA TYR A 64 9.67 -6.11 -14.50
C TYR A 64 9.44 -5.29 -13.23
N GLU A 65 8.32 -4.59 -13.15
CA GLU A 65 7.83 -3.97 -11.91
C GLU A 65 6.86 -4.94 -11.24
N LEU A 66 7.27 -5.49 -10.11
CA LEU A 66 6.55 -6.56 -9.44
C LEU A 66 6.24 -6.21 -7.98
N PRO A 67 4.99 -6.42 -7.52
CA PRO A 67 4.63 -6.31 -6.10
C PRO A 67 5.09 -7.58 -5.37
N LEU A 68 6.17 -7.48 -4.60
CA LEU A 68 6.81 -8.63 -3.97
C LEU A 68 6.71 -8.59 -2.44
N THR A 69 6.42 -9.76 -1.85
CA THR A 69 6.67 -10.02 -0.43
C THR A 69 8.14 -10.36 -0.20
N GLN A 70 8.58 -10.35 1.06
CA GLN A 70 9.94 -10.79 1.38
C GLN A 70 10.19 -12.26 0.98
N ALA A 71 9.19 -13.13 1.16
CA ALA A 71 9.31 -14.55 0.78
C ALA A 71 9.49 -14.74 -0.74
N MET A 72 8.78 -13.94 -1.55
CA MET A 72 8.95 -13.95 -3.01
C MET A 72 10.37 -13.51 -3.40
N ILE A 73 10.87 -12.45 -2.80
CA ILE A 73 12.25 -11.96 -3.04
C ILE A 73 13.28 -13.04 -2.70
N ASP A 74 13.11 -13.73 -1.56
CA ASP A 74 14.03 -14.78 -1.12
C ASP A 74 14.02 -16.00 -2.04
N MET A 75 12.86 -16.31 -2.65
CA MET A 75 12.76 -17.34 -3.71
C MET A 75 13.41 -16.88 -5.01
N MET A 76 13.14 -15.66 -5.45
CA MET A 76 13.65 -15.11 -6.72
C MET A 76 15.17 -14.96 -6.71
N LYS A 77 15.78 -14.59 -5.60
CA LYS A 77 17.24 -14.50 -5.43
C LYS A 77 17.98 -15.83 -5.67
N LYS A 78 17.28 -16.95 -5.59
CA LYS A 78 17.84 -18.29 -5.86
C LYS A 78 17.69 -18.70 -7.32
N ASP A 79 16.96 -17.93 -8.12
CA ASP A 79 16.71 -18.23 -9.52
C ASP A 79 17.81 -17.62 -10.39
N PRO A 80 18.57 -18.41 -11.18
CA PRO A 80 19.68 -17.91 -11.98
C PRO A 80 19.25 -16.96 -13.11
N SER A 81 17.96 -16.91 -13.44
CA SER A 81 17.44 -15.97 -14.43
C SER A 81 17.25 -14.55 -13.86
N ILE A 82 17.32 -14.38 -12.55
CA ILE A 82 17.19 -13.08 -11.89
C ILE A 82 18.59 -12.52 -11.60
N GLU A 83 18.89 -11.40 -12.22
CA GLU A 83 20.18 -10.72 -12.09
C GLU A 83 20.17 -9.73 -10.93
N GLN A 84 19.09 -8.93 -10.82
CA GLN A 84 19.02 -7.86 -9.84
C GLN A 84 17.57 -7.62 -9.37
N ILE A 85 17.41 -7.32 -8.09
CA ILE A 85 16.14 -6.90 -7.49
C ILE A 85 16.40 -5.61 -6.72
N VAL A 86 15.73 -4.53 -7.13
CA VAL A 86 15.85 -3.19 -6.53
C VAL A 86 14.49 -2.75 -6.04
N GLY A 87 14.42 -2.21 -4.82
CA GLY A 87 13.17 -1.59 -4.34
C GLY A 87 12.82 -0.37 -5.19
N GLU A 88 11.58 -0.26 -5.65
CA GLU A 88 11.13 0.93 -6.34
C GLU A 88 11.22 2.13 -5.39
N PRO A 89 11.91 3.21 -5.76
CA PRO A 89 11.94 4.41 -4.95
C PRO A 89 10.53 4.99 -4.84
N GLY A 90 10.05 5.28 -3.63
CA GLY A 90 8.69 5.74 -3.34
C GLY A 90 8.26 7.09 -3.94
N PHE A 91 8.74 7.39 -5.13
CA PHE A 91 8.63 8.70 -5.79
C PHE A 91 7.26 9.00 -6.41
N PHE A 92 6.41 8.00 -6.60
CA PHE A 92 5.17 8.13 -7.39
C PHE A 92 3.91 7.92 -6.56
N GLY A 93 3.71 8.67 -5.54
CA GLY A 93 2.51 8.47 -4.73
C GLY A 93 1.79 9.75 -4.42
N GLY A 94 1.27 10.48 -5.33
CA GLY A 94 0.36 11.60 -5.10
C GLY A 94 0.39 12.26 -3.72
N GLN A 95 -0.39 13.28 -3.49
CA GLN A 95 -0.48 13.91 -2.19
C GLN A 95 -1.17 12.98 -1.19
N THR A 96 -0.49 12.66 -0.08
CA THR A 96 -1.05 11.86 1.01
C THR A 96 -1.86 12.71 1.99
N TYR A 97 -2.68 12.05 2.80
CA TYR A 97 -3.41 12.69 3.89
C TYR A 97 -2.46 13.09 5.04
N PRO A 98 -2.62 14.26 5.67
CA PRO A 98 -3.62 15.29 5.39
C PRO A 98 -3.31 16.07 4.10
N LEU A 99 -4.37 16.44 3.34
CA LEU A 99 -4.23 17.14 2.06
C LEU A 99 -3.90 18.62 2.23
N VAL A 100 -2.78 18.92 2.86
CA VAL A 100 -2.28 20.28 3.10
C VAL A 100 -0.87 20.44 2.52
N ARG A 101 -0.53 21.69 2.13
CA ARG A 101 0.77 21.96 1.47
C ARG A 101 1.99 21.67 2.35
N SER A 102 1.84 21.77 3.67
CA SER A 102 2.92 21.47 4.63
C SER A 102 3.15 19.99 4.86
N ASN A 103 2.31 19.12 4.33
CA ASN A 103 2.47 17.69 4.47
C ASN A 103 3.63 17.20 3.59
N THR A 104 4.66 16.65 4.22
CA THR A 104 5.84 16.08 3.57
C THR A 104 5.80 14.55 3.52
N TRP A 105 4.74 13.93 4.05
CA TRP A 105 4.61 12.48 4.05
C TRP A 105 4.39 11.94 2.64
N THR A 106 5.03 10.83 2.39
CA THR A 106 4.89 10.11 1.12
C THR A 106 4.16 8.79 1.33
N ARG A 107 3.82 8.12 0.24
CA ARG A 107 3.25 6.76 0.28
C ARG A 107 4.15 5.78 1.05
N SER A 108 5.46 5.89 0.86
CA SER A 108 6.44 4.97 1.44
C SER A 108 6.97 5.40 2.81
N ASP A 109 6.96 6.72 3.07
CA ASP A 109 7.39 7.32 4.34
C ASP A 109 6.23 8.16 4.90
N TYR A 110 5.34 7.49 5.62
CA TYR A 110 4.09 8.04 6.12
C TYR A 110 4.05 8.04 7.65
N GLY A 111 3.77 9.18 8.23
CA GLY A 111 3.66 9.35 9.67
C GLY A 111 4.91 9.97 10.32
N PRO A 112 5.05 9.82 11.63
CA PRO A 112 4.16 9.10 12.55
C PRO A 112 2.79 9.76 12.72
N VAL A 113 1.75 8.96 12.86
CA VAL A 113 0.39 9.41 13.13
C VAL A 113 -0.18 8.70 14.35
N TRP A 114 -0.74 9.47 15.28
CA TRP A 114 -1.46 8.91 16.42
C TRP A 114 -2.89 8.57 16.01
N ILE A 115 -3.32 7.32 16.21
CA ILE A 115 -4.64 6.83 15.83
C ILE A 115 -5.58 7.05 17.03
N PRO A 116 -6.68 7.81 16.86
CA PRO A 116 -7.60 8.10 17.95
C PRO A 116 -8.30 6.84 18.48
N LYS A 117 -8.54 6.82 19.79
CA LYS A 117 -9.30 5.80 20.50
C LYS A 117 -10.43 6.45 21.27
N LYS A 118 -11.57 5.76 21.38
CA LYS A 118 -12.71 6.19 22.19
C LYS A 118 -12.30 6.56 23.61
N GLY A 119 -12.73 7.74 24.05
CA GLY A 119 -12.41 8.30 25.36
C GLY A 119 -11.01 8.88 25.51
N ALA A 120 -10.15 8.75 24.51
CA ALA A 120 -8.81 9.36 24.56
C ALA A 120 -8.89 10.83 24.19
N THR A 121 -8.14 11.67 24.92
CA THR A 121 -8.06 13.10 24.70
C THR A 121 -6.74 13.47 24.03
N LEU A 122 -6.85 14.21 22.94
CA LEU A 122 -5.70 14.76 22.21
C LEU A 122 -5.60 16.26 22.42
N LYS A 123 -4.40 16.78 22.69
CA LYS A 123 -4.13 18.21 22.62
C LYS A 123 -4.13 18.63 21.15
N LEU A 124 -4.98 19.60 20.82
CA LEU A 124 -5.09 20.15 19.47
C LEU A 124 -4.17 21.36 19.32
N THR A 125 -3.51 21.40 18.18
CA THR A 125 -2.71 22.55 17.72
C THR A 125 -3.06 22.85 16.27
N LEU A 126 -2.76 24.02 15.77
CA LEU A 126 -2.94 24.34 14.34
C LEU A 126 -2.09 23.43 13.43
N GLU A 127 -1.00 22.89 13.94
CA GLU A 127 -0.11 22.00 13.22
C GLU A 127 -0.74 20.59 13.05
N ASN A 128 -1.31 20.02 14.13
CA ASN A 128 -1.90 18.68 14.07
C ASN A 128 -3.37 18.66 13.64
N LEU A 129 -4.04 19.79 13.68
CA LEU A 129 -5.46 19.91 13.34
C LEU A 129 -5.82 19.32 11.97
N PRO A 130 -5.04 19.54 10.90
CA PRO A 130 -5.36 18.96 9.58
C PRO A 130 -5.47 17.43 9.58
N ILE A 131 -4.78 16.75 10.49
CA ILE A 131 -4.83 15.27 10.62
C ILE A 131 -6.16 14.86 11.27
N TYR A 132 -6.66 15.63 12.24
CA TYR A 132 -7.81 15.26 13.09
C TYR A 132 -9.09 16.03 12.76
N GLU A 133 -9.04 16.99 11.86
CA GLU A 133 -10.22 17.79 11.48
C GLU A 133 -11.37 16.93 10.95
N ARG A 134 -11.07 16.00 10.04
CA ARG A 134 -12.11 15.11 9.45
C ARG A 134 -12.76 14.21 10.51
N PRO A 135 -12.05 13.51 11.39
CA PRO A 135 -12.63 12.82 12.55
C PRO A 135 -13.56 13.70 13.37
N ILE A 136 -13.09 14.87 13.80
CA ILE A 136 -13.84 15.74 14.69
C ILE A 136 -15.07 16.36 14.01
N ARG A 137 -14.88 16.90 12.80
CA ARG A 137 -15.94 17.62 12.08
C ARG A 137 -16.96 16.68 11.43
N ASN A 138 -16.44 15.72 10.62
CA ASN A 138 -17.31 14.95 9.73
C ASN A 138 -17.83 13.69 10.42
N TYR A 139 -16.98 12.93 11.10
CA TYR A 139 -17.40 11.65 11.69
C TYR A 139 -18.07 11.83 13.05
N GLU A 140 -17.62 12.80 13.84
CA GLU A 140 -18.26 13.09 15.15
C GLU A 140 -19.17 14.31 15.12
N HIS A 141 -19.47 14.86 13.92
CA HIS A 141 -20.48 15.88 13.65
C HIS A 141 -20.36 17.15 14.50
N ASN A 142 -19.11 17.62 14.74
CA ASN A 142 -18.90 18.86 15.47
C ASN A 142 -18.74 20.06 14.50
N ASP A 143 -19.21 21.22 14.93
CA ASP A 143 -18.85 22.49 14.29
C ASP A 143 -17.43 22.87 14.74
N LEU A 144 -16.45 22.70 13.85
CA LEU A 144 -15.06 23.03 14.11
C LEU A 144 -14.67 24.25 13.26
N GLN A 145 -14.14 25.26 13.91
CA GLN A 145 -13.74 26.51 13.28
C GLN A 145 -12.36 26.95 13.81
N VAL A 146 -11.61 27.63 12.94
CA VAL A 146 -10.37 28.30 13.34
C VAL A 146 -10.59 29.79 13.11
N ARG A 147 -10.42 30.61 14.17
CA ARG A 147 -10.53 32.07 14.12
C ARG A 147 -9.38 32.65 14.91
N ASP A 148 -8.71 33.65 14.35
CA ASP A 148 -7.61 34.36 14.97
C ASP A 148 -6.53 33.44 15.58
N GLY A 149 -6.22 32.34 14.89
CA GLY A 149 -5.25 31.35 15.33
C GLY A 149 -5.70 30.43 16.47
N LYS A 150 -6.98 30.46 16.84
CA LYS A 150 -7.58 29.63 17.90
C LYS A 150 -8.59 28.64 17.34
N ILE A 151 -8.69 27.50 18.00
CA ILE A 151 -9.59 26.41 17.62
C ILE A 151 -10.88 26.52 18.43
N TYR A 152 -12.03 26.45 17.75
CA TYR A 152 -13.36 26.44 18.36
C TYR A 152 -14.08 25.15 17.94
N ILE A 153 -14.64 24.44 18.92
CA ILE A 153 -15.51 23.28 18.69
C ILE A 153 -16.87 23.55 19.32
N ASN A 154 -17.92 23.50 18.51
CA ASN A 154 -19.28 23.83 18.91
C ASN A 154 -19.39 25.21 19.58
N GLY A 155 -18.68 26.19 19.03
CA GLY A 155 -18.65 27.58 19.51
C GLY A 155 -17.79 27.83 20.74
N LYS A 156 -17.18 26.82 21.34
CA LYS A 156 -16.30 26.95 22.50
C LYS A 156 -14.83 26.90 22.09
N GLU A 157 -14.03 27.86 22.54
CA GLU A 157 -12.57 27.81 22.39
C GLU A 157 -12.00 26.63 23.17
N THR A 158 -11.15 25.82 22.51
CA THR A 158 -10.54 24.64 23.09
C THR A 158 -9.17 24.37 22.48
N ASP A 159 -8.28 23.76 23.27
CA ASP A 159 -6.98 23.25 22.85
C ASP A 159 -6.89 21.73 22.90
N SER A 160 -8.03 21.05 23.08
CA SER A 160 -8.07 19.60 23.23
C SER A 160 -9.40 19.03 22.75
N TYR A 161 -9.38 17.75 22.39
CA TYR A 161 -10.58 17.02 21.98
C TYR A 161 -10.56 15.59 22.50
N THR A 162 -11.69 15.14 23.05
CA THR A 162 -11.91 13.75 23.49
C THR A 162 -12.74 13.03 22.46
N PHE A 163 -12.16 11.99 21.83
CA PHE A 163 -12.80 11.22 20.77
C PHE A 163 -13.93 10.33 21.31
N LYS A 164 -15.06 10.26 20.58
CA LYS A 164 -16.26 9.53 20.97
C LYS A 164 -16.30 8.10 20.46
N MET A 165 -15.46 7.74 19.48
CA MET A 165 -15.38 6.41 18.87
C MET A 165 -13.93 5.98 18.63
N ASP A 166 -13.71 4.70 18.33
CA ASP A 166 -12.43 4.18 17.89
C ASP A 166 -12.20 4.50 16.42
N TYR A 167 -10.94 4.70 16.05
CA TYR A 167 -10.52 4.95 14.67
C TYR A 167 -9.48 3.93 14.24
N TYR A 168 -9.43 3.70 12.95
CA TYR A 168 -8.53 2.72 12.36
C TYR A 168 -7.75 3.34 11.22
N MET A 169 -6.56 2.79 10.97
CA MET A 169 -5.73 3.10 9.83
C MET A 169 -5.65 1.84 8.98
N MET A 170 -6.43 1.81 7.89
CA MET A 170 -6.53 0.67 6.98
C MET A 170 -5.45 0.79 5.93
N LEU A 171 -4.61 -0.24 5.82
CA LEU A 171 -3.50 -0.27 4.87
C LEU A 171 -3.60 -1.51 4.01
N GLY A 172 -3.62 -1.34 2.69
CA GLY A 172 -3.60 -2.46 1.76
C GLY A 172 -2.30 -3.24 1.82
N ASP A 173 -2.34 -4.56 1.60
CA ASP A 173 -1.16 -5.41 1.63
C ASP A 173 -0.17 -5.04 0.52
N ASN A 174 -0.67 -4.75 -0.70
CA ASN A 174 0.12 -4.16 -1.76
C ASN A 174 0.26 -2.65 -1.52
N ARG A 175 1.31 -2.27 -0.79
CA ARG A 175 1.52 -0.91 -0.28
C ARG A 175 1.63 0.14 -1.38
N ASP A 176 2.16 -0.22 -2.51
CA ASP A 176 2.44 0.71 -3.60
C ASP A 176 1.29 0.83 -4.60
N LYS A 177 0.40 -0.16 -4.63
CA LYS A 177 -0.81 -0.17 -5.49
C LYS A 177 -2.11 -0.12 -4.66
N SER A 178 -2.12 0.55 -3.51
CA SER A 178 -3.30 0.66 -2.63
C SER A 178 -3.71 2.11 -2.43
N ALA A 179 -4.96 2.42 -2.74
CA ALA A 179 -5.61 3.67 -2.36
C ALA A 179 -6.23 3.51 -0.96
N ASP A 180 -5.41 3.58 0.07
CA ASP A 180 -5.77 3.30 1.46
C ASP A 180 -5.75 4.54 2.37
N SER A 181 -5.77 4.34 3.68
CA SER A 181 -5.82 5.43 4.67
C SER A 181 -4.70 6.46 4.56
N ARG A 182 -3.60 6.12 3.92
CA ARG A 182 -2.54 7.10 3.62
C ARG A 182 -3.01 8.23 2.69
N TYR A 183 -4.07 8.00 1.92
CA TYR A 183 -4.64 8.98 0.99
C TYR A 183 -5.93 9.63 1.51
N TRP A 184 -6.76 8.91 2.25
CA TRP A 184 -8.06 9.42 2.69
C TRP A 184 -8.23 9.51 4.21
N GLY A 185 -7.24 9.08 5.02
CA GLY A 185 -7.22 9.26 6.48
C GLY A 185 -7.88 8.12 7.26
N PHE A 186 -8.38 8.44 8.44
CA PHE A 186 -8.93 7.47 9.39
C PHE A 186 -10.27 6.88 8.94
N VAL A 187 -10.52 5.64 9.37
CA VAL A 187 -11.82 4.96 9.30
C VAL A 187 -12.42 4.96 10.71
N PRO A 188 -13.59 5.56 10.94
CA PRO A 188 -14.28 5.45 12.23
C PRO A 188 -14.90 4.05 12.40
N GLU A 189 -15.10 3.62 13.64
CA GLU A 189 -15.59 2.27 13.96
C GLU A 189 -16.94 1.94 13.34
N ASP A 190 -17.83 2.91 13.20
CA ASP A 190 -19.16 2.77 12.61
C ASP A 190 -19.17 2.57 11.09
N HIS A 191 -18.02 2.77 10.42
CA HIS A 191 -17.83 2.47 8.99
C HIS A 191 -17.28 1.06 8.76
N ILE A 192 -16.99 0.31 9.82
CA ILE A 192 -16.52 -1.08 9.71
C ILE A 192 -17.73 -2.00 9.58
N VAL A 193 -17.94 -2.54 8.38
CA VAL A 193 -19.03 -3.47 8.07
C VAL A 193 -18.84 -4.83 8.77
N GLY A 194 -17.58 -5.29 8.85
CA GLY A 194 -17.26 -6.55 9.51
C GLY A 194 -15.89 -7.11 9.15
N LYS A 195 -15.50 -8.19 9.82
CA LYS A 195 -14.30 -8.97 9.53
C LYS A 195 -14.71 -10.30 8.88
N PRO A 196 -14.14 -10.68 7.74
CA PRO A 196 -14.40 -12.00 7.16
C PRO A 196 -13.85 -13.09 8.10
N MET A 197 -14.68 -14.07 8.42
CA MET A 197 -14.32 -15.13 9.36
C MET A 197 -14.07 -16.48 8.68
N PHE A 198 -14.74 -16.71 7.54
CA PHE A 198 -14.78 -18.03 6.92
C PHE A 198 -14.79 -17.93 5.40
N VAL A 199 -14.02 -18.78 4.73
CA VAL A 199 -13.98 -18.88 3.26
C VAL A 199 -14.87 -20.03 2.83
N PHE A 200 -16.04 -19.72 2.26
CA PHE A 200 -16.95 -20.72 1.70
C PHE A 200 -16.52 -21.17 0.32
N LEU A 201 -16.17 -20.22 -0.56
CA LEU A 201 -15.75 -20.47 -1.95
C LEU A 201 -14.47 -19.70 -2.25
N SER A 202 -13.49 -20.37 -2.85
CA SER A 202 -12.25 -19.73 -3.32
C SER A 202 -12.01 -20.08 -4.78
N LEU A 203 -11.99 -19.03 -5.61
CA LEU A 203 -11.74 -19.15 -7.05
C LEU A 203 -10.42 -18.48 -7.41
N ASP A 204 -9.69 -19.08 -8.35
CA ASP A 204 -8.54 -18.44 -8.98
C ASP A 204 -9.03 -17.60 -10.16
N LYS A 205 -8.77 -16.29 -10.15
CA LYS A 205 -9.24 -15.38 -11.21
C LYS A 205 -8.54 -15.64 -12.55
N ASP A 206 -7.32 -16.16 -12.48
CA ASP A 206 -6.42 -16.32 -13.61
C ASP A 206 -6.54 -17.69 -14.28
N LYS A 207 -7.41 -18.59 -13.77
CA LYS A 207 -7.57 -19.97 -14.26
C LYS A 207 -8.94 -20.26 -14.86
N GLY A 208 -8.96 -21.07 -15.90
CA GLY A 208 -10.19 -21.62 -16.50
C GLY A 208 -10.89 -22.63 -15.60
N LEU A 209 -12.16 -22.92 -15.89
CA LEU A 209 -13.00 -23.80 -15.06
C LEU A 209 -12.38 -25.19 -14.87
N PHE A 210 -11.72 -25.71 -15.91
CA PHE A 210 -11.08 -27.03 -15.93
C PHE A 210 -9.59 -27.01 -15.60
N ASP A 211 -8.99 -25.81 -15.41
CA ASP A 211 -7.57 -25.63 -15.15
C ASP A 211 -7.26 -25.32 -13.68
N GLY A 212 -8.14 -25.78 -12.78
CA GLY A 212 -7.93 -25.56 -11.34
C GLY A 212 -8.45 -24.23 -10.82
N LYS A 213 -9.49 -23.67 -11.45
CA LYS A 213 -10.16 -22.44 -10.98
C LYS A 213 -10.66 -22.53 -9.55
N ILE A 214 -11.15 -23.71 -9.12
CA ILE A 214 -11.65 -23.92 -7.77
C ILE A 214 -10.49 -24.31 -6.85
N ARG A 215 -10.20 -23.49 -5.87
CA ARG A 215 -9.13 -23.70 -4.88
C ARG A 215 -9.68 -24.45 -3.67
N PHE A 216 -9.91 -25.76 -3.78
CA PHE A 216 -10.48 -26.60 -2.72
C PHE A 216 -9.69 -26.54 -1.41
N ASN A 217 -8.36 -26.39 -1.49
CA ASN A 217 -7.48 -26.29 -0.32
C ASN A 217 -7.71 -25.03 0.52
N ARG A 218 -8.45 -24.05 0.01
CA ARG A 218 -8.78 -22.79 0.71
C ARG A 218 -10.25 -22.71 1.12
N MET A 219 -11.09 -23.63 0.67
CA MET A 219 -12.51 -23.65 0.97
C MET A 219 -12.77 -24.26 2.35
N PHE A 220 -13.88 -23.85 2.97
CA PHE A 220 -14.33 -24.31 4.28
C PHE A 220 -13.28 -24.12 5.39
N ARG A 221 -12.50 -23.06 5.30
CA ARG A 221 -11.45 -22.71 6.27
C ARG A 221 -11.69 -21.34 6.87
N SER A 222 -11.23 -21.17 8.11
CA SER A 222 -11.21 -19.83 8.73
C SER A 222 -10.22 -18.93 8.00
N VAL A 223 -10.56 -17.66 7.86
CA VAL A 223 -9.67 -16.67 7.22
C VAL A 223 -8.35 -16.59 7.97
N ASP A 224 -8.37 -16.60 9.30
CA ASP A 224 -7.16 -16.54 10.13
C ASP A 224 -6.20 -17.72 9.85
N SER A 225 -6.72 -18.90 9.47
CA SER A 225 -5.88 -20.06 9.10
C SER A 225 -5.23 -19.96 7.70
N LEU A 226 -5.67 -19.01 6.89
CA LEU A 226 -5.17 -18.81 5.53
C LEU A 226 -4.17 -17.63 5.45
N VAL A 227 -4.12 -16.78 6.46
CA VAL A 227 -3.28 -15.56 6.52
C VAL A 227 -2.03 -15.79 7.37
N ASN A 228 -2.04 -16.81 8.25
CA ASN A 228 -0.90 -17.24 9.05
C ASN A 228 -0.15 -18.36 8.32
#